data_435eedb1bc3f895fc71b81752c306a7c
#
_entry.id   435eedb1bc3f895fc71b81752c306a7c
#
_cell.length_a   1.000
_cell.length_b   1.000
_cell.length_c   1.000
_cell.angle_alpha   90.00
_cell.angle_beta   90.00
_cell.angle_gamma   90.00
#
_symmetry.space_group_name_H-M   'P 1'
#
loop_
_entity.id
_entity.type
_entity.pdbx_description
1 polymer ?
#
loop_
_entity_poly.entity_id
_entity_poly.type
_entity_poly.pdbx_seq_one_letter_code
_entity_poly.pdbx_strand_id
1 'polypeptide(L)'
;MNRFSIKKSQYSKIVFLVILCFTAELSKGQSIPVGTPVLEDYYRRAQLMGQLDSSVSFTTRPFFPAETLRLNNAFDPEQTFDKEQKSKFDGIYRFGGKKGLIQLLPVTLQQQFNTHHPYSLNDGAMIPARGYQTIVSGGIYAKFGPLSIQLRPEVVFAENKPFKTFTEGKSDQAIGAYYSFKNIIDLPEYFPEKPYKKAFWGQSSIRLTAGPVSAGISSENLWWGPGMRNSLLMTNNAAGFNHFTLNTVKPIRTPIGSFEGQIIGGRLEPSGFFGADTNLVVNGAKLYRSKRDDWRYLSGMVFTYQPQWVPGLFLGLTRSFMTYHEDLGNRLMDYFPIFSALEKKSNYGEGESKVAGDQRASVFIRWLLLKEHAELYFEYGREDHAYDLRDLTLEPDHTRAYIVGFKKLFPLNVFTGKYIQVNIELTQLETNMTNYMRAATYVWYAHIAGIYHGYTNEGQIIGAGIGPGSNLQTATLTWGKGLKSIGIQVERYVHNNDLFYLAIKDIRAHWVDINVAALGEWNYNNLLFSAKLEIIRSLNYEYNYEQVPVDRSQYWIPGRDLYNFQANIGVSYRF
;
A
#
# COMPACT_ATOMS: atom_id res chain seq x y z
N MET A 1 -44.05 24.30 -19.09
CA MET A 1 -44.14 23.95 -17.66
C MET A 1 -44.42 22.47 -17.51
N ASN A 2 -43.44 21.61 -17.46
CA ASN A 2 -43.58 20.16 -17.23
C ASN A 2 -43.43 19.89 -15.75
N ARG A 3 -44.52 19.49 -15.08
CA ARG A 3 -44.51 19.03 -13.66
C ARG A 3 -43.91 17.63 -13.65
N PHE A 4 -42.77 17.49 -12.99
CA PHE A 4 -42.20 16.18 -12.62
C PHE A 4 -43.12 15.53 -11.58
N SER A 5 -43.91 14.56 -11.99
CA SER A 5 -44.68 13.69 -11.11
C SER A 5 -43.81 12.51 -10.69
N ILE A 6 -43.21 12.59 -9.52
CA ILE A 6 -42.52 11.46 -8.90
C ILE A 6 -43.58 10.47 -8.40
N LYS A 7 -43.58 9.24 -8.93
CA LYS A 7 -44.57 8.19 -8.58
C LYS A 7 -44.50 7.84 -7.10
N LYS A 8 -45.64 7.67 -6.43
CA LYS A 8 -45.78 7.27 -5.00
C LYS A 8 -44.87 6.10 -4.58
N SER A 9 -44.52 5.19 -5.49
CA SER A 9 -43.59 4.07 -5.26
C SER A 9 -42.14 4.50 -4.99
N GLN A 10 -41.72 5.66 -5.50
CA GLN A 10 -40.35 6.16 -5.24
C GLN A 10 -40.28 6.81 -3.87
N TYR A 11 -41.33 7.47 -3.40
CA TYR A 11 -41.40 8.01 -2.01
C TYR A 11 -41.36 6.89 -0.98
N SER A 12 -42.05 5.78 -1.19
CA SER A 12 -42.00 4.61 -0.30
C SER A 12 -40.63 4.01 -0.21
N LYS A 13 -39.86 3.93 -1.32
CA LYS A 13 -38.48 3.42 -1.32
C LYS A 13 -37.50 4.38 -0.64
N ILE A 14 -37.67 5.69 -0.83
CA ILE A 14 -36.86 6.72 -0.16
C ILE A 14 -37.15 6.74 1.35
N VAL A 15 -38.43 6.68 1.72
CA VAL A 15 -38.86 6.61 3.15
C VAL A 15 -38.36 5.31 3.80
N PHE A 16 -38.40 4.18 3.09
CA PHE A 16 -37.85 2.91 3.58
C PHE A 16 -36.32 2.98 3.74
N LEU A 17 -35.62 3.61 2.79
CA LEU A 17 -34.17 3.83 2.90
C LEU A 17 -33.81 4.77 4.08
N VAL A 18 -34.60 5.83 4.28
CA VAL A 18 -34.45 6.77 5.42
C VAL A 18 -34.77 6.09 6.74
N ILE A 19 -35.81 5.26 6.81
CA ILE A 19 -36.14 4.47 8.02
C ILE A 19 -35.05 3.43 8.32
N LEU A 20 -34.49 2.79 7.30
CA LEU A 20 -33.35 1.87 7.47
C LEU A 20 -32.13 2.59 8.05
N CYS A 21 -31.91 3.86 7.71
CA CYS A 21 -30.85 4.69 8.29
C CYS A 21 -31.10 5.03 9.77
N PHE A 22 -32.34 5.06 10.22
CA PHE A 22 -32.68 5.40 11.63
C PHE A 22 -32.67 4.20 12.58
N THR A 23 -32.71 2.96 12.08
CA THR A 23 -32.60 1.74 12.88
C THR A 23 -31.19 1.18 12.99
N ALA A 24 -30.20 1.88 12.40
CA ALA A 24 -28.80 1.49 12.50
C ALA A 24 -28.33 1.58 13.96
N GLU A 25 -27.93 0.45 14.54
CA GLU A 25 -27.18 0.42 15.80
C GLU A 25 -26.02 1.43 15.74
N LEU A 26 -25.70 2.04 16.88
CA LEU A 26 -24.62 3.04 17.00
C LEU A 26 -23.27 2.41 16.59
N SER A 27 -22.97 2.47 15.30
CA SER A 27 -21.71 2.02 14.73
C SER A 27 -20.56 2.90 15.24
N LYS A 28 -19.40 2.32 15.60
CA LYS A 28 -18.23 3.04 16.14
C LYS A 28 -17.12 3.15 15.09
N GLY A 29 -17.45 3.59 13.89
CA GLY A 29 -16.64 3.54 12.65
C GLY A 29 -15.25 4.21 12.65
N GLN A 30 -14.52 4.18 13.76
CA GLN A 30 -13.12 4.63 13.83
C GLN A 30 -12.21 3.67 13.10
N SER A 31 -11.40 4.16 12.13
CA SER A 31 -10.38 3.40 11.42
C SER A 31 -9.02 3.44 12.13
N ILE A 32 -8.27 2.34 12.01
CA ILE A 32 -6.82 2.38 12.21
C ILE A 32 -6.21 2.72 10.86
N PRO A 33 -5.47 3.83 10.76
CA PRO A 33 -4.78 4.20 9.54
C PRO A 33 -3.80 3.12 9.11
N VAL A 34 -3.72 2.86 7.82
CA VAL A 34 -2.63 2.10 7.22
C VAL A 34 -1.31 2.79 7.54
N GLY A 35 -0.27 2.02 7.86
CA GLY A 35 1.00 2.59 8.33
C GLY A 35 1.10 2.75 9.86
N THR A 36 0.23 2.06 10.61
CA THR A 36 0.38 1.86 12.06
C THR A 36 0.77 0.40 12.36
N PRO A 37 1.96 -0.05 11.94
CA PRO A 37 2.32 -1.47 11.90
C PRO A 37 2.24 -2.15 13.26
N VAL A 38 2.54 -1.45 14.36
CA VAL A 38 2.44 -1.98 15.74
C VAL A 38 1.03 -2.44 16.07
N LEU A 39 0.02 -1.61 15.75
CA LEU A 39 -1.38 -1.95 16.01
C LEU A 39 -1.93 -2.98 15.03
N GLU A 40 -1.59 -2.86 13.75
CA GLU A 40 -2.03 -3.82 12.73
C GLU A 40 -1.48 -5.22 13.02
N ASP A 41 -0.20 -5.34 13.36
CA ASP A 41 0.41 -6.61 13.74
C ASP A 41 -0.18 -7.16 15.04
N TYR A 42 -0.45 -6.29 16.03
CA TYR A 42 -1.12 -6.69 17.27
C TYR A 42 -2.48 -7.36 16.99
N TYR A 43 -3.34 -6.73 16.21
CA TYR A 43 -4.67 -7.27 15.92
C TYR A 43 -4.60 -8.57 15.12
N ARG A 44 -3.71 -8.64 14.14
CA ARG A 44 -3.52 -9.84 13.32
C ARG A 44 -2.96 -11.01 14.16
N ARG A 45 -2.05 -10.72 15.09
CA ARG A 45 -1.52 -11.67 16.06
C ARG A 45 -2.59 -12.14 17.06
N ALA A 46 -3.38 -11.22 17.59
CA ALA A 46 -4.48 -11.56 18.49
C ALA A 46 -5.53 -12.48 17.81
N GLN A 47 -5.76 -12.31 16.51
CA GLN A 47 -6.59 -13.23 15.72
C GLN A 47 -5.97 -14.65 15.66
N LEU A 48 -4.68 -14.76 15.40
CA LEU A 48 -3.98 -16.06 15.37
C LEU A 48 -3.97 -16.75 16.72
N MET A 49 -4.05 -16.00 17.82
CA MET A 49 -4.18 -16.52 19.18
C MET A 49 -5.64 -16.90 19.54
N GLY A 50 -6.59 -16.76 18.61
CA GLY A 50 -8.01 -17.03 18.85
C GLY A 50 -8.70 -16.00 19.76
N GLN A 51 -8.09 -14.85 20.01
CA GLN A 51 -8.63 -13.78 20.86
C GLN A 51 -9.57 -12.85 20.10
N LEU A 52 -9.55 -12.89 18.78
CA LEU A 52 -10.36 -12.07 17.90
C LEU A 52 -11.14 -12.91 16.90
N ASP A 53 -12.20 -12.32 16.35
CA ASP A 53 -13.07 -12.95 15.36
C ASP A 53 -12.26 -13.41 14.13
N SER A 54 -12.32 -14.72 13.85
CA SER A 54 -11.65 -15.33 12.70
C SER A 54 -12.33 -15.02 11.36
N SER A 55 -13.48 -14.35 11.35
CA SER A 55 -14.18 -13.95 10.13
C SER A 55 -13.63 -12.66 9.51
N VAL A 56 -12.72 -11.96 10.19
CA VAL A 56 -12.07 -10.74 9.71
C VAL A 56 -10.90 -11.10 8.80
N SER A 57 -10.90 -10.60 7.56
CA SER A 57 -9.89 -10.98 6.57
C SER A 57 -8.54 -10.29 6.75
N PHE A 58 -8.48 -9.07 7.27
CA PHE A 58 -7.32 -8.17 7.25
C PHE A 58 -6.74 -7.91 5.85
N THR A 59 -7.50 -8.19 4.81
CA THR A 59 -7.08 -8.00 3.41
C THR A 59 -7.61 -6.70 2.81
N THR A 60 -8.52 -6.02 3.52
CA THR A 60 -9.07 -4.71 3.15
C THR A 60 -8.79 -3.73 4.29
N ARG A 61 -7.91 -2.78 4.06
CA ARG A 61 -7.52 -1.74 5.03
C ARG A 61 -7.70 -0.34 4.46
N PRO A 62 -8.06 0.69 5.23
CA PRO A 62 -8.02 0.76 6.69
C PRO A 62 -9.00 -0.18 7.38
N PHE A 63 -8.59 -0.65 8.56
CA PHE A 63 -9.34 -1.58 9.39
C PHE A 63 -10.17 -0.81 10.43
N PHE A 64 -11.37 -1.31 10.79
CA PHE A 64 -12.32 -0.67 11.70
C PHE A 64 -12.51 -1.50 12.99
N PRO A 65 -11.58 -1.48 13.95
CA PRO A 65 -11.61 -2.39 15.09
C PRO A 65 -12.81 -2.16 16.01
N ALA A 66 -13.27 -0.93 16.13
CA ALA A 66 -14.42 -0.59 16.98
C ALA A 66 -15.70 -1.27 16.48
N GLU A 67 -15.88 -1.40 15.15
CA GLU A 67 -17.03 -2.08 14.54
C GLU A 67 -16.86 -3.59 14.51
N THR A 68 -15.65 -4.04 14.17
CA THR A 68 -15.34 -5.44 13.94
C THR A 68 -15.15 -6.21 15.24
N LEU A 69 -14.48 -5.59 16.22
CA LEU A 69 -14.06 -6.20 17.48
C LEU A 69 -14.80 -5.64 18.71
N ARG A 70 -15.69 -4.67 18.51
CA ARG A 70 -16.49 -4.00 19.55
C ARG A 70 -15.62 -3.31 20.62
N LEU A 71 -14.48 -2.78 20.24
CA LEU A 71 -13.58 -2.08 21.13
C LEU A 71 -14.06 -0.65 21.40
N ASN A 72 -13.83 -0.15 22.61
CA ASN A 72 -14.15 1.24 22.96
C ASN A 72 -13.15 2.23 22.38
N ASN A 73 -11.86 1.87 22.36
CA ASN A 73 -10.78 2.64 21.78
C ASN A 73 -9.90 1.73 20.90
N ALA A 74 -9.87 1.99 19.60
CA ALA A 74 -9.08 1.23 18.63
C ALA A 74 -7.57 1.37 18.85
N PHE A 75 -7.12 2.44 19.51
CA PHE A 75 -5.71 2.71 19.77
C PHE A 75 -5.22 2.18 21.13
N ASP A 76 -6.13 1.65 21.99
CA ASP A 76 -5.80 0.99 23.25
C ASP A 76 -6.40 -0.43 23.31
N PRO A 77 -5.88 -1.39 22.50
CA PRO A 77 -6.42 -2.74 22.46
C PRO A 77 -6.25 -3.51 23.76
N GLU A 78 -5.29 -3.15 24.60
CA GLU A 78 -5.03 -3.78 25.90
C GLU A 78 -5.86 -3.19 27.04
N GLN A 79 -6.64 -2.13 26.76
CA GLN A 79 -7.47 -1.41 27.73
C GLN A 79 -6.67 -0.95 28.97
N THR A 80 -5.45 -0.44 28.71
CA THR A 80 -4.52 -0.03 29.76
C THR A 80 -4.94 1.30 30.41
N PHE A 81 -5.67 2.15 29.68
CA PHE A 81 -6.07 3.48 30.15
C PHE A 81 -7.22 3.44 31.15
N ASP A 82 -8.12 2.44 31.04
CA ASP A 82 -9.28 2.31 31.93
C ASP A 82 -8.91 1.91 33.37
N LYS A 83 -7.73 1.31 33.57
CA LYS A 83 -7.33 0.73 34.88
C LYS A 83 -6.68 1.73 35.83
N GLU A 84 -6.00 2.75 35.30
CA GLU A 84 -5.16 3.66 36.10
C GLU A 84 -5.70 5.10 36.22
N GLN A 85 -6.69 5.51 35.42
CA GLN A 85 -7.11 6.92 35.35
C GLN A 85 -8.62 7.15 35.40
N LYS A 86 -9.28 6.75 36.47
CA LYS A 86 -10.73 7.06 36.68
C LYS A 86 -11.10 8.56 36.78
N SER A 87 -10.16 9.48 36.73
CA SER A 87 -10.40 10.91 36.95
C SER A 87 -9.88 11.86 35.87
N LYS A 88 -9.27 11.38 34.79
CA LYS A 88 -8.77 12.22 33.69
C LYS A 88 -9.60 12.05 32.45
N PHE A 89 -9.68 13.12 31.63
CA PHE A 89 -10.28 13.11 30.31
C PHE A 89 -9.65 12.01 29.43
N ASP A 90 -10.48 11.08 28.96
CA ASP A 90 -10.08 9.92 28.14
C ASP A 90 -9.99 10.25 26.64
N GLY A 91 -9.93 11.53 26.29
CA GLY A 91 -9.95 11.99 24.89
C GLY A 91 -11.30 11.82 24.19
N ILE A 92 -12.33 11.36 24.90
CA ILE A 92 -13.65 11.05 24.33
C ILE A 92 -14.72 11.93 24.97
N TYR A 93 -15.45 12.71 24.16
CA TYR A 93 -16.60 13.47 24.56
C TYR A 93 -17.87 12.92 23.91
N ARG A 94 -18.89 12.61 24.72
CA ARG A 94 -20.19 12.09 24.28
C ARG A 94 -21.28 13.11 24.50
N PHE A 95 -22.17 13.29 23.52
CA PHE A 95 -23.27 14.26 23.57
C PHE A 95 -24.55 13.71 22.92
N GLY A 96 -25.64 14.49 22.95
CA GLY A 96 -26.91 14.15 22.31
C GLY A 96 -27.51 12.81 22.75
N GLY A 97 -27.52 12.51 24.07
CA GLY A 97 -28.06 11.26 24.59
C GLY A 97 -27.24 10.03 24.15
N LYS A 98 -25.91 10.17 23.99
CA LYS A 98 -24.94 9.19 23.49
C LYS A 98 -25.00 8.94 21.96
N LYS A 99 -25.79 9.72 21.21
CA LYS A 99 -25.83 9.62 19.73
C LYS A 99 -24.62 10.27 19.07
N GLY A 100 -23.96 11.22 19.74
CA GLY A 100 -22.79 11.94 19.29
C GLY A 100 -21.54 11.57 20.08
N LEU A 101 -20.40 11.56 19.38
CA LEU A 101 -19.06 11.27 19.91
C LEU A 101 -18.07 12.21 19.24
N ILE A 102 -17.17 12.80 20.01
CA ILE A 102 -15.93 13.41 19.53
C ILE A 102 -14.79 12.73 20.27
N GLN A 103 -13.77 12.31 19.52
CA GLN A 103 -12.60 11.63 20.08
C GLN A 103 -11.32 12.25 19.51
N LEU A 104 -10.35 12.49 20.39
CA LEU A 104 -9.00 12.86 19.98
C LEU A 104 -8.31 11.62 19.38
N LEU A 105 -7.70 11.80 18.21
CA LEU A 105 -6.87 10.77 17.57
C LEU A 105 -5.44 10.92 18.06
N PRO A 106 -4.67 9.82 18.08
CA PRO A 106 -3.27 9.86 18.50
C PRO A 106 -2.47 10.91 17.73
N VAL A 107 -1.66 11.66 18.46
CA VAL A 107 -0.61 12.49 17.87
C VAL A 107 0.62 11.62 17.65
N THR A 108 1.06 11.53 16.41
CA THR A 108 2.16 10.66 15.99
C THR A 108 3.27 11.50 15.37
N LEU A 109 4.49 11.24 15.82
CA LEU A 109 5.73 11.73 15.24
C LEU A 109 6.51 10.52 14.75
N GLN A 110 6.76 10.43 13.43
CA GLN A 110 7.66 9.45 12.84
C GLN A 110 8.87 10.17 12.29
N GLN A 111 10.04 9.63 12.53
CA GLN A 111 11.32 10.18 12.13
C GLN A 111 12.11 9.12 11.37
N GLN A 112 12.76 9.51 10.29
CA GLN A 112 13.62 8.65 9.50
C GLN A 112 14.94 9.36 9.23
N PHE A 113 16.03 8.59 9.22
CA PHE A 113 17.34 9.09 8.88
C PHE A 113 18.08 8.09 8.00
N ASN A 114 18.60 8.56 6.86
CA ASN A 114 19.43 7.78 5.93
C ASN A 114 20.81 8.44 5.79
N THR A 115 21.88 7.68 6.01
CA THR A 115 23.25 8.24 6.01
C THR A 115 23.80 8.49 4.61
N HIS A 116 23.70 7.51 3.71
CA HIS A 116 24.39 7.55 2.43
C HIS A 116 23.44 7.80 1.25
N HIS A 117 22.38 7.05 1.12
CA HIS A 117 21.41 7.13 0.03
C HIS A 117 19.99 6.92 0.56
N PRO A 118 18.96 7.32 -0.20
CA PRO A 118 17.58 7.07 0.17
C PRO A 118 17.27 5.57 0.30
N TYR A 119 16.57 5.20 1.36
CA TYR A 119 15.95 3.91 1.51
C TYR A 119 14.58 4.14 2.16
N SER A 120 13.51 3.78 1.48
CA SER A 120 12.13 4.06 1.89
C SER A 120 11.21 2.96 1.37
N LEU A 121 10.44 2.33 2.26
CA LEU A 121 9.44 1.32 1.92
C LEU A 121 8.24 1.44 2.85
N ASN A 122 7.06 1.75 2.28
CA ASN A 122 5.79 1.89 3.01
C ASN A 122 5.79 3.00 4.06
N ASP A 123 6.45 4.11 3.78
CA ASP A 123 6.61 5.24 4.69
C ASP A 123 5.54 6.34 4.48
N GLY A 124 4.45 6.04 3.77
CA GLY A 124 3.31 6.94 3.55
C GLY A 124 3.69 8.16 2.73
N ALA A 125 3.42 9.33 3.30
CA ALA A 125 3.68 10.61 2.65
C ALA A 125 5.15 11.07 2.72
N MET A 126 6.05 10.32 3.38
CA MET A 126 7.49 10.60 3.32
C MET A 126 8.04 10.27 1.94
N ILE A 127 9.04 11.03 1.49
CA ILE A 127 9.71 10.80 0.20
C ILE A 127 10.97 9.94 0.38
N PRO A 128 11.47 9.25 -0.65
CA PRO A 128 12.81 8.68 -0.63
C PRO A 128 13.84 9.81 -0.50
N ALA A 129 14.41 9.99 0.69
CA ALA A 129 15.34 11.09 0.95
C ALA A 129 16.59 10.61 1.71
N ARG A 130 17.74 11.24 1.39
CA ARG A 130 18.95 11.17 2.21
C ARG A 130 18.92 12.24 3.30
N GLY A 131 19.44 11.91 4.49
CA GLY A 131 19.43 12.77 5.66
C GLY A 131 18.22 12.54 6.53
N TYR A 132 17.88 13.53 7.35
CA TYR A 132 16.76 13.48 8.28
C TYR A 132 15.43 13.82 7.57
N GLN A 133 14.38 13.08 7.89
CA GLN A 133 13.01 13.43 7.56
C GLN A 133 12.06 13.07 8.70
N THR A 134 10.90 13.73 8.71
CA THR A 134 9.88 13.50 9.72
C THR A 134 8.49 13.72 9.14
N ILE A 135 7.52 12.97 9.66
CA ILE A 135 6.10 13.18 9.46
C ILE A 135 5.41 13.33 10.81
N VAL A 136 4.57 14.35 10.91
CA VAL A 136 3.74 14.61 12.08
C VAL A 136 2.28 14.46 11.67
N SER A 137 1.51 13.72 12.45
CA SER A 137 0.07 13.59 12.26
C SER A 137 -0.67 13.62 13.59
N GLY A 138 -1.90 14.07 13.57
CA GLY A 138 -2.80 14.09 14.72
C GLY A 138 -4.15 14.64 14.29
N GLY A 139 -5.20 14.43 15.10
CA GLY A 139 -6.50 14.88 14.66
C GLY A 139 -7.65 14.56 15.57
N ILE A 140 -8.84 14.59 15.00
CA ILE A 140 -10.11 14.33 15.67
C ILE A 140 -10.96 13.36 14.86
N TYR A 141 -11.73 12.55 15.55
CA TYR A 141 -12.83 11.77 15.01
C TYR A 141 -14.13 12.27 15.63
N ALA A 142 -15.10 12.62 14.80
CA ALA A 142 -16.41 13.04 15.22
C ALA A 142 -17.48 12.15 14.58
N LYS A 143 -18.51 11.80 15.32
CA LYS A 143 -19.62 10.98 14.85
C LYS A 143 -20.94 11.48 15.39
N PHE A 144 -21.96 11.46 14.53
CA PHE A 144 -23.34 11.68 14.91
C PHE A 144 -24.28 10.81 14.08
N GLY A 145 -24.94 9.86 14.72
CA GLY A 145 -25.75 8.87 14.03
C GLY A 145 -24.93 8.08 12.99
N PRO A 146 -25.36 8.02 11.72
CA PRO A 146 -24.64 7.35 10.66
C PRO A 146 -23.43 8.13 10.10
N LEU A 147 -23.39 9.46 10.33
CA LEU A 147 -22.34 10.32 9.83
C LEU A 147 -21.11 10.26 10.74
N SER A 148 -19.93 10.06 10.15
CA SER A 148 -18.65 10.20 10.80
C SER A 148 -17.70 11.07 9.98
N ILE A 149 -16.88 11.85 10.69
CA ILE A 149 -15.83 12.70 10.13
C ILE A 149 -14.54 12.36 10.88
N GLN A 150 -13.53 11.95 10.17
CA GLN A 150 -12.17 11.81 10.66
C GLN A 150 -11.32 12.88 9.99
N LEU A 151 -10.67 13.73 10.77
CA LEU A 151 -9.73 14.72 10.28
C LEU A 151 -8.37 14.43 10.91
N ARG A 152 -7.41 13.93 10.10
CA ARG A 152 -6.07 13.57 10.54
C ARG A 152 -5.04 13.96 9.48
N PRO A 153 -4.73 15.27 9.36
CA PRO A 153 -3.73 15.75 8.41
C PRO A 153 -2.33 15.25 8.76
N GLU A 154 -1.47 15.30 7.76
CA GLU A 154 -0.07 14.90 7.83
C GLU A 154 0.82 16.04 7.31
N VAL A 155 1.92 16.30 8.01
CA VAL A 155 2.93 17.29 7.60
C VAL A 155 4.28 16.61 7.52
N VAL A 156 4.91 16.70 6.35
CA VAL A 156 6.21 16.10 6.05
C VAL A 156 7.27 17.18 5.97
N PHE A 157 8.42 16.89 6.55
CA PHE A 157 9.67 17.63 6.36
C PHE A 157 10.79 16.65 6.03
N ALA A 158 11.61 16.94 5.01
CA ALA A 158 12.81 16.18 4.70
C ALA A 158 13.97 17.13 4.34
N GLU A 159 15.17 16.87 4.87
CA GLU A 159 16.39 17.57 4.47
C GLU A 159 16.70 17.37 2.99
N ASN A 160 16.41 16.17 2.48
CA ASN A 160 16.57 15.80 1.08
C ASN A 160 17.96 16.12 0.53
N LYS A 161 18.99 15.63 1.21
CA LYS A 161 20.40 15.84 0.85
C LYS A 161 20.76 15.19 -0.49
N PRO A 162 21.70 15.76 -1.26
CA PRO A 162 22.18 15.15 -2.49
C PRO A 162 22.80 13.77 -2.27
N PHE A 163 22.63 12.89 -3.24
CA PHE A 163 23.22 11.56 -3.28
C PHE A 163 23.55 11.17 -4.72
N LYS A 164 24.33 10.13 -4.93
CA LYS A 164 24.71 9.65 -6.25
C LYS A 164 23.51 8.98 -6.94
N THR A 165 23.21 9.40 -8.17
CA THR A 165 22.11 8.91 -8.99
C THR A 165 22.60 7.99 -10.11
N PHE A 166 21.67 7.31 -10.81
CA PHE A 166 21.98 6.31 -11.84
C PHE A 166 22.88 6.85 -12.98
N THR A 167 22.66 8.08 -13.42
CA THR A 167 23.33 8.61 -14.64
C THR A 167 24.83 8.84 -14.47
N GLU A 168 25.34 8.89 -13.26
CA GLU A 168 26.74 9.16 -12.97
C GLU A 168 27.64 7.98 -13.36
N GLY A 169 28.56 8.22 -14.32
CA GLY A 169 29.54 7.22 -14.78
C GLY A 169 28.99 6.11 -15.66
N LYS A 170 27.78 6.24 -16.23
CA LYS A 170 27.17 5.27 -17.14
C LYS A 170 27.49 5.56 -18.60
N SER A 171 27.41 4.51 -19.43
CA SER A 171 27.51 4.63 -20.88
C SER A 171 26.26 5.27 -21.48
N ASP A 172 26.39 5.86 -22.67
CA ASP A 172 25.27 6.44 -23.42
C ASP A 172 24.12 5.45 -23.62
N GLN A 173 24.44 4.16 -23.85
CA GLN A 173 23.43 3.12 -24.01
C GLN A 173 22.66 2.89 -22.69
N ALA A 174 23.34 2.84 -21.56
CA ALA A 174 22.71 2.67 -20.26
C ALA A 174 21.84 3.88 -19.89
N ILE A 175 22.32 5.07 -20.18
CA ILE A 175 21.57 6.32 -20.00
C ILE A 175 20.32 6.34 -20.89
N GLY A 176 20.44 5.93 -22.16
CA GLY A 176 19.29 5.83 -23.07
C GLY A 176 18.22 4.86 -22.59
N ALA A 177 18.61 3.69 -22.08
CA ALA A 177 17.70 2.70 -21.48
C ALA A 177 17.02 3.24 -20.22
N TYR A 178 17.77 3.92 -19.36
CA TYR A 178 17.24 4.55 -18.16
C TYR A 178 16.17 5.63 -18.50
N TYR A 179 16.45 6.52 -19.46
CA TYR A 179 15.47 7.52 -19.90
C TYR A 179 14.24 6.89 -20.54
N SER A 180 14.42 5.79 -21.31
CA SER A 180 13.30 5.05 -21.88
C SER A 180 12.37 4.51 -20.80
N PHE A 181 12.93 3.99 -19.71
CA PHE A 181 12.16 3.55 -18.54
C PHE A 181 11.52 4.73 -17.79
N LYS A 182 12.27 5.80 -17.48
CA LYS A 182 11.75 6.95 -16.73
C LYS A 182 10.67 7.74 -17.49
N ASN A 183 10.69 7.71 -18.81
CA ASN A 183 9.66 8.35 -19.64
C ASN A 183 8.29 7.68 -19.54
N ILE A 184 8.18 6.44 -19.06
CA ILE A 184 6.95 5.67 -18.97
C ILE A 184 6.46 5.44 -17.53
N ILE A 185 7.09 6.09 -16.56
CA ILE A 185 6.68 6.10 -15.15
C ILE A 185 7.03 7.42 -14.49
N ASP A 186 6.20 7.93 -13.62
CA ASP A 186 6.44 9.09 -12.78
C ASP A 186 7.05 8.65 -11.44
N LEU A 187 8.33 8.31 -11.49
CA LEU A 187 9.11 7.83 -10.35
C LEU A 187 10.47 8.52 -10.32
N PRO A 188 10.52 9.82 -9.92
CA PRO A 188 11.79 10.55 -9.83
C PRO A 188 12.73 9.90 -8.82
N GLU A 189 14.03 9.90 -9.07
CA GLU A 189 15.04 9.42 -8.13
C GLU A 189 15.19 10.34 -6.92
N TYR A 190 15.01 11.63 -7.13
CA TYR A 190 15.06 12.67 -6.09
C TYR A 190 14.01 13.74 -6.36
N PHE A 191 13.63 14.45 -5.32
CA PHE A 191 12.71 15.58 -5.40
C PHE A 191 13.48 16.91 -5.45
N PRO A 192 12.95 17.95 -6.14
CA PRO A 192 13.72 19.20 -6.35
C PRO A 192 13.86 20.04 -5.08
N GLU A 193 12.88 20.01 -4.20
CA GLU A 193 12.85 20.86 -3.01
C GLU A 193 13.90 20.45 -1.98
N LYS A 194 14.69 21.42 -1.51
CA LYS A 194 15.73 21.24 -0.47
C LYS A 194 15.68 22.41 0.51
N PRO A 195 15.06 22.22 1.70
CA PRO A 195 14.35 21.04 2.18
C PRO A 195 12.96 20.84 1.54
N TYR A 196 12.52 19.58 1.47
CA TYR A 196 11.15 19.24 1.07
C TYR A 196 10.19 19.46 2.24
N LYS A 197 9.08 20.18 1.97
CA LYS A 197 8.02 20.44 2.97
C LYS A 197 6.67 20.35 2.29
N LYS A 198 5.78 19.48 2.82
CA LYS A 198 4.44 19.33 2.27
C LYS A 198 3.43 18.97 3.34
N ALA A 199 2.21 19.51 3.21
CA ALA A 199 1.07 19.14 4.03
C ALA A 199 0.05 18.37 3.18
N PHE A 200 -0.52 17.33 3.78
CA PHE A 200 -1.51 16.44 3.17
C PHE A 200 -2.78 16.40 4.02
N TRP A 201 -3.92 16.10 3.41
CA TRP A 201 -5.13 15.74 4.15
C TRP A 201 -4.92 14.48 4.99
N GLY A 202 -3.93 13.69 4.64
CA GLY A 202 -3.50 12.51 5.38
C GLY A 202 -4.62 11.49 5.52
N GLN A 203 -4.78 10.96 6.72
CA GLN A 203 -5.73 9.89 7.02
C GLN A 203 -7.12 10.46 7.37
N SER A 204 -7.69 11.27 6.45
CA SER A 204 -8.96 11.98 6.68
C SER A 204 -10.09 11.38 5.85
N SER A 205 -11.32 11.41 6.41
CA SER A 205 -12.50 10.91 5.71
C SER A 205 -13.81 11.49 6.25
N ILE A 206 -14.83 11.55 5.37
CA ILE A 206 -16.23 11.83 5.71
C ILE A 206 -17.04 10.65 5.21
N ARG A 207 -17.76 9.95 6.11
CA ARG A 207 -18.44 8.71 5.81
C ARG A 207 -19.85 8.66 6.34
N LEU A 208 -20.74 7.99 5.60
CA LEU A 208 -22.06 7.56 6.04
C LEU A 208 -22.04 6.04 6.19
N THR A 209 -22.28 5.55 7.40
CA THR A 209 -22.26 4.12 7.72
C THR A 209 -23.65 3.61 8.04
N ALA A 210 -24.08 2.56 7.35
CA ALA A 210 -25.35 1.88 7.58
C ALA A 210 -25.10 0.36 7.72
N GLY A 211 -25.27 -0.15 8.94
CA GLY A 211 -24.98 -1.55 9.26
C GLY A 211 -23.50 -1.93 8.97
N PRO A 212 -23.22 -2.90 8.12
CA PRO A 212 -21.85 -3.31 7.80
C PRO A 212 -21.19 -2.51 6.67
N VAL A 213 -21.90 -1.56 6.05
CA VAL A 213 -21.43 -0.84 4.85
C VAL A 213 -21.26 0.63 5.15
N SER A 214 -20.22 1.22 4.58
CA SER A 214 -19.90 2.65 4.66
C SER A 214 -19.63 3.21 3.26
N ALA A 215 -20.13 4.42 2.99
CA ALA A 215 -19.85 5.18 1.78
C ALA A 215 -19.37 6.58 2.14
N GLY A 216 -18.43 7.13 1.37
CA GLY A 216 -17.92 8.47 1.66
C GLY A 216 -16.80 8.94 0.75
N ILE A 217 -16.14 10.01 1.20
CA ILE A 217 -14.94 10.57 0.57
C ILE A 217 -13.80 10.44 1.56
N SER A 218 -12.62 10.02 1.09
CA SER A 218 -11.46 9.75 1.92
C SER A 218 -10.18 10.17 1.22
N SER A 219 -9.17 10.53 2.01
CA SER A 219 -7.77 10.64 1.59
C SER A 219 -6.87 9.61 2.31
N GLU A 220 -7.48 8.64 3.01
CA GLU A 220 -6.73 7.61 3.74
C GLU A 220 -5.93 6.72 2.78
N ASN A 221 -4.76 6.30 3.24
CA ASN A 221 -4.01 5.24 2.56
C ASN A 221 -4.81 3.94 2.57
N LEU A 222 -4.63 3.16 1.52
CA LEU A 222 -5.30 1.88 1.33
C LEU A 222 -4.27 0.75 1.33
N TRP A 223 -4.69 -0.44 1.76
CA TRP A 223 -3.91 -1.65 1.61
C TRP A 223 -4.83 -2.81 1.23
N TRP A 224 -4.58 -3.42 0.08
CA TRP A 224 -5.41 -4.50 -0.46
C TRP A 224 -4.60 -5.77 -0.64
N GLY A 225 -5.03 -6.83 0.01
CA GLY A 225 -4.37 -8.12 -0.03
C GLY A 225 -3.81 -8.57 1.31
N PRO A 226 -3.36 -9.83 1.40
CA PRO A 226 -2.96 -10.46 2.64
C PRO A 226 -1.53 -10.12 3.09
N GLY A 227 -0.70 -9.58 2.21
CA GLY A 227 0.69 -9.30 2.48
C GLY A 227 0.89 -8.35 3.65
N MET A 228 2.04 -8.45 4.30
CA MET A 228 2.41 -7.63 5.46
C MET A 228 3.52 -6.62 5.12
N ARG A 229 4.45 -7.03 4.29
CA ARG A 229 5.56 -6.19 3.82
C ARG A 229 5.21 -5.50 2.51
N ASN A 230 4.48 -6.20 1.63
CA ASN A 230 4.02 -5.69 0.35
C ASN A 230 2.59 -6.13 0.04
N SER A 231 1.95 -5.44 -0.90
CA SER A 231 0.75 -5.85 -1.62
C SER A 231 0.85 -5.34 -3.05
N LEU A 232 0.30 -6.06 -4.01
CA LEU A 232 0.55 -5.75 -5.41
C LEU A 232 -0.13 -4.45 -5.88
N LEU A 233 -1.37 -4.17 -5.41
CA LEU A 233 -2.12 -3.03 -5.93
C LEU A 233 -2.13 -1.80 -5.01
N MET A 234 -2.29 -1.97 -3.71
CA MET A 234 -2.39 -0.85 -2.77
C MET A 234 -1.55 -1.10 -1.53
N THR A 235 -0.67 -0.17 -1.18
CA THR A 235 0.13 -0.18 0.05
C THR A 235 0.22 1.22 0.67
N ASN A 236 1.00 1.33 1.74
CA ASN A 236 1.35 2.61 2.37
C ASN A 236 2.62 3.24 1.77
N ASN A 237 2.96 2.97 0.51
CA ASN A 237 4.24 3.44 -0.05
C ASN A 237 4.17 4.86 -0.63
N ALA A 238 3.00 5.35 -1.01
CA ALA A 238 2.75 6.72 -1.46
C ALA A 238 1.86 7.46 -0.47
N ALA A 239 1.80 8.77 -0.56
CA ALA A 239 0.79 9.55 0.15
C ALA A 239 -0.62 9.10 -0.26
N GLY A 240 -1.57 9.15 0.69
CA GLY A 240 -2.97 8.90 0.40
C GLY A 240 -3.53 9.92 -0.61
N PHE A 241 -4.52 9.51 -1.38
CA PHE A 241 -5.12 10.31 -2.45
C PHE A 241 -6.63 10.47 -2.25
N ASN A 242 -7.18 11.57 -2.77
CA ASN A 242 -8.61 11.84 -2.65
C ASN A 242 -9.43 10.84 -3.47
N HIS A 243 -10.32 10.10 -2.81
CA HIS A 243 -11.16 9.10 -3.46
C HIS A 243 -12.54 9.01 -2.82
N PHE A 244 -13.55 8.70 -3.63
CA PHE A 244 -14.79 8.12 -3.17
C PHE A 244 -14.52 6.69 -2.71
N THR A 245 -15.18 6.25 -1.64
CA THR A 245 -15.08 4.88 -1.14
C THR A 245 -16.46 4.33 -0.79
N LEU A 246 -16.69 3.08 -1.19
CA LEU A 246 -17.79 2.23 -0.72
C LEU A 246 -17.15 0.97 -0.17
N ASN A 247 -17.25 0.73 1.14
CA ASN A 247 -16.56 -0.38 1.76
C ASN A 247 -17.36 -1.03 2.89
N THR A 248 -17.01 -2.27 3.22
CA THR A 248 -17.45 -2.93 4.44
C THR A 248 -16.63 -2.42 5.63
N VAL A 249 -17.29 -2.15 6.74
CA VAL A 249 -16.64 -1.80 8.04
C VAL A 249 -16.54 -3.01 8.97
N LYS A 250 -17.25 -4.08 8.65
CA LYS A 250 -17.20 -5.41 9.29
C LYS A 250 -17.64 -6.46 8.29
N PRO A 251 -17.25 -7.75 8.49
CA PRO A 251 -17.67 -8.81 7.60
C PRO A 251 -19.20 -8.92 7.49
N ILE A 252 -19.71 -9.03 6.27
CA ILE A 252 -21.12 -9.31 5.99
C ILE A 252 -21.30 -10.82 6.05
N ARG A 253 -21.97 -11.30 7.09
CA ARG A 253 -22.21 -12.74 7.29
C ARG A 253 -23.44 -13.19 6.54
N THR A 254 -23.32 -14.32 5.84
CA THR A 254 -24.39 -14.97 5.08
C THR A 254 -24.39 -16.48 5.37
N PRO A 255 -25.43 -17.23 4.94
CA PRO A 255 -25.45 -18.68 5.07
C PRO A 255 -24.34 -19.42 4.31
N ILE A 256 -23.67 -18.80 3.37
CA ILE A 256 -22.56 -19.41 2.61
C ILE A 256 -21.18 -18.97 3.09
N GLY A 257 -21.11 -18.00 3.98
CA GLY A 257 -19.85 -17.46 4.51
C GLY A 257 -19.89 -15.96 4.75
N SER A 258 -18.73 -15.34 4.89
CA SER A 258 -18.61 -13.91 5.12
C SER A 258 -17.92 -13.20 3.95
N PHE A 259 -18.32 -11.95 3.73
CA PHE A 259 -17.83 -11.10 2.65
C PHE A 259 -17.28 -9.79 3.19
N GLU A 260 -16.16 -9.35 2.65
CA GLU A 260 -15.59 -8.02 2.85
C GLU A 260 -15.19 -7.43 1.50
N GLY A 261 -15.19 -6.10 1.39
CA GLY A 261 -14.75 -5.46 0.16
C GLY A 261 -14.75 -3.96 0.21
N GLN A 262 -14.12 -3.38 -0.80
CA GLN A 262 -14.06 -1.95 -1.02
C GLN A 262 -14.07 -1.65 -2.52
N ILE A 263 -14.77 -0.60 -2.90
CA ILE A 263 -14.75 -0.01 -4.24
C ILE A 263 -14.34 1.44 -4.08
N ILE A 264 -13.45 1.91 -4.94
CA ILE A 264 -12.98 3.30 -4.96
C ILE A 264 -13.06 3.91 -6.35
N GLY A 265 -13.15 5.23 -6.37
CA GLY A 265 -12.90 6.08 -7.54
C GLY A 265 -12.18 7.33 -7.08
N GLY A 266 -10.95 7.58 -7.56
CA GLY A 266 -10.10 8.61 -6.98
C GLY A 266 -9.19 9.32 -7.99
N ARG A 267 -8.52 10.35 -7.50
CA ARG A 267 -7.66 11.24 -8.26
C ARG A 267 -6.21 11.02 -7.84
N LEU A 268 -5.35 10.68 -8.81
CA LEU A 268 -3.90 10.58 -8.65
C LEU A 268 -3.23 11.80 -9.27
N GLU A 269 -2.29 12.38 -8.53
CA GLU A 269 -1.55 13.58 -8.95
C GLU A 269 -0.20 13.19 -9.56
N PRO A 270 0.27 13.92 -10.59
CA PRO A 270 1.64 13.84 -11.06
C PRO A 270 2.59 14.44 -10.02
N SER A 271 3.86 14.01 -10.04
CA SER A 271 4.91 14.67 -9.24
C SER A 271 5.23 16.08 -9.76
N GLY A 272 4.97 16.33 -11.04
CA GLY A 272 5.39 17.54 -11.73
C GLY A 272 6.89 17.60 -12.01
N PHE A 273 7.62 16.50 -11.76
CA PHE A 273 9.08 16.48 -11.82
C PHE A 273 9.62 15.19 -12.45
N PHE A 274 10.71 15.28 -13.19
CA PHE A 274 11.31 14.12 -13.86
C PHE A 274 12.46 13.50 -13.04
N GLY A 275 13.21 14.31 -12.33
CA GLY A 275 14.31 13.83 -11.46
C GLY A 275 15.65 13.60 -12.16
N ALA A 276 15.75 13.92 -13.47
CA ALA A 276 17.00 13.84 -14.25
C ALA A 276 17.10 15.03 -15.20
N ASP A 277 18.22 15.18 -15.91
CA ASP A 277 18.41 16.28 -16.85
C ASP A 277 17.46 16.18 -18.06
N THR A 278 16.50 17.09 -18.13
CA THR A 278 15.50 17.13 -19.21
C THR A 278 16.05 17.67 -20.54
N ASN A 279 17.27 18.21 -20.55
CA ASN A 279 17.94 18.72 -21.74
C ASN A 279 19.01 17.79 -22.30
N LEU A 280 19.22 16.64 -21.67
CA LEU A 280 20.25 15.70 -22.09
C LEU A 280 20.01 15.21 -23.53
N VAL A 281 21.03 15.36 -24.36
CA VAL A 281 21.08 14.92 -25.76
C VAL A 281 22.18 13.86 -25.87
N VAL A 282 21.85 12.69 -26.41
CA VAL A 282 22.82 11.64 -26.71
C VAL A 282 22.70 11.27 -28.18
N ASN A 283 23.83 11.24 -28.90
CA ASN A 283 23.89 10.96 -30.34
C ASN A 283 22.90 11.81 -31.17
N GLY A 284 22.75 13.10 -30.82
CA GLY A 284 21.86 14.04 -31.49
C GLY A 284 20.37 13.92 -31.16
N ALA A 285 19.97 12.95 -30.31
CA ALA A 285 18.58 12.75 -29.89
C ALA A 285 18.37 13.23 -28.46
N LYS A 286 17.33 14.03 -28.22
CA LYS A 286 16.88 14.40 -26.88
C LYS A 286 16.23 13.19 -26.23
N LEU A 287 16.72 12.78 -25.06
CA LEU A 287 16.25 11.56 -24.39
C LEU A 287 14.93 11.75 -23.62
N TYR A 288 14.75 12.92 -23.02
CA TYR A 288 13.54 13.22 -22.23
C TYR A 288 12.31 13.38 -23.13
N ARG A 289 11.20 12.79 -22.71
CA ARG A 289 9.86 13.01 -23.26
C ARG A 289 8.97 13.58 -22.16
N SER A 290 8.34 14.73 -22.43
CA SER A 290 7.39 15.31 -21.48
C SER A 290 6.19 14.41 -21.30
N LYS A 291 5.76 14.24 -20.06
CA LYS A 291 4.51 13.59 -19.75
C LYS A 291 3.35 14.57 -19.96
N ARG A 292 2.13 14.04 -20.10
CA ARG A 292 0.91 14.83 -20.23
C ARG A 292 0.66 15.60 -18.94
N ASP A 293 0.26 16.86 -19.03
CA ASP A 293 -0.16 17.69 -17.90
C ASP A 293 -1.64 17.43 -17.60
N ASP A 294 -1.93 16.26 -17.04
CA ASP A 294 -3.27 15.83 -16.64
C ASP A 294 -3.18 14.87 -15.46
N TRP A 295 -4.14 14.96 -14.55
CA TRP A 295 -4.26 14.02 -13.46
C TRP A 295 -4.91 12.70 -13.93
N ARG A 296 -4.75 11.65 -13.14
CA ARG A 296 -5.26 10.32 -13.50
C ARG A 296 -6.41 9.92 -12.60
N TYR A 297 -7.48 9.44 -13.23
CA TYR A 297 -8.56 8.79 -12.51
C TYR A 297 -8.22 7.33 -12.28
N LEU A 298 -8.31 6.90 -11.03
CA LEU A 298 -8.13 5.52 -10.61
C LEU A 298 -9.46 4.96 -10.13
N SER A 299 -9.97 3.92 -10.78
CA SER A 299 -11.05 3.07 -10.27
C SER A 299 -10.46 1.78 -9.75
N GLY A 300 -10.92 1.31 -8.59
CA GLY A 300 -10.38 0.09 -8.00
C GLY A 300 -11.38 -0.65 -7.13
N MET A 301 -11.14 -1.96 -6.96
CA MET A 301 -11.91 -2.79 -6.04
C MET A 301 -11.04 -3.88 -5.40
N VAL A 302 -11.41 -4.23 -4.17
CA VAL A 302 -10.99 -5.45 -3.50
C VAL A 302 -12.24 -6.18 -3.02
N PHE A 303 -12.23 -7.49 -3.14
CA PHE A 303 -13.30 -8.36 -2.66
C PHE A 303 -12.70 -9.57 -1.98
N THR A 304 -13.23 -9.95 -0.82
CA THR A 304 -12.77 -11.11 -0.03
C THR A 304 -13.97 -11.94 0.41
N TYR A 305 -13.86 -13.23 0.26
CA TYR A 305 -14.83 -14.22 0.65
C TYR A 305 -14.22 -15.26 1.59
N GLN A 306 -14.88 -15.53 2.70
CA GLN A 306 -14.55 -16.64 3.60
C GLN A 306 -15.67 -17.68 3.56
N PRO A 307 -15.45 -18.89 3.02
CA PRO A 307 -16.45 -19.96 3.03
C PRO A 307 -16.83 -20.37 4.45
N GLN A 308 -18.12 -20.59 4.71
CA GLN A 308 -18.59 -21.02 6.03
C GLN A 308 -18.04 -22.41 6.44
N TRP A 309 -17.83 -23.28 5.47
CA TRP A 309 -17.36 -24.67 5.68
C TRP A 309 -15.85 -24.79 5.82
N VAL A 310 -15.08 -23.73 5.57
CA VAL A 310 -13.62 -23.68 5.80
C VAL A 310 -13.29 -22.41 6.58
N PRO A 311 -13.58 -22.35 7.88
CA PRO A 311 -13.28 -21.18 8.69
C PRO A 311 -11.79 -20.83 8.67
N GLY A 312 -11.49 -19.53 8.48
CA GLY A 312 -10.11 -19.03 8.40
C GLY A 312 -9.50 -19.08 7.01
N LEU A 313 -10.17 -19.66 5.98
CA LEU A 313 -9.73 -19.55 4.60
C LEU A 313 -10.38 -18.33 3.94
N PHE A 314 -9.58 -17.38 3.50
CA PHE A 314 -10.03 -16.21 2.75
C PHE A 314 -9.55 -16.31 1.31
N LEU A 315 -10.48 -16.15 0.39
CA LEU A 315 -10.24 -16.07 -1.05
C LEU A 315 -10.59 -14.65 -1.50
N GLY A 316 -9.75 -14.02 -2.28
CA GLY A 316 -10.07 -12.68 -2.72
C GLY A 316 -9.47 -12.31 -4.06
N LEU A 317 -9.90 -11.16 -4.53
CA LEU A 317 -9.43 -10.55 -5.76
C LEU A 317 -9.30 -9.04 -5.57
N THR A 318 -8.36 -8.46 -6.31
CA THR A 318 -8.26 -7.01 -6.49
C THR A 318 -8.24 -6.69 -7.97
N ARG A 319 -8.76 -5.54 -8.32
CA ARG A 319 -8.67 -4.99 -9.66
C ARG A 319 -8.57 -3.49 -9.61
N SER A 320 -7.71 -2.91 -10.44
CA SER A 320 -7.62 -1.47 -10.65
C SER A 320 -7.60 -1.13 -12.14
N PHE A 321 -8.13 0.03 -12.45
CA PHE A 321 -8.12 0.61 -13.78
C PHE A 321 -7.79 2.09 -13.67
N MET A 322 -6.86 2.58 -14.47
CA MET A 322 -6.38 3.96 -14.46
C MET A 322 -6.44 4.56 -15.87
N THR A 323 -6.86 5.81 -15.94
CA THR A 323 -6.89 6.59 -17.19
C THR A 323 -6.60 8.06 -16.91
N TYR A 324 -6.21 8.83 -17.91
CA TYR A 324 -6.19 10.29 -17.79
C TYR A 324 -7.59 10.85 -17.67
N HIS A 325 -7.74 11.93 -16.91
CA HIS A 325 -9.04 12.55 -16.68
C HIS A 325 -9.69 13.05 -17.97
N GLU A 326 -8.92 13.67 -18.86
CA GLU A 326 -9.44 14.16 -20.14
C GLU A 326 -9.91 13.05 -21.09
N ASP A 327 -9.43 11.81 -20.89
CA ASP A 327 -9.86 10.64 -21.67
C ASP A 327 -11.06 9.91 -21.03
N LEU A 328 -11.50 10.37 -19.84
CA LEU A 328 -12.62 9.76 -19.14
C LEU A 328 -13.94 10.08 -19.87
N GLY A 329 -14.75 9.07 -20.11
CA GLY A 329 -16.07 9.25 -20.71
C GLY A 329 -17.09 9.89 -19.75
N ASN A 330 -18.25 10.24 -20.28
CA ASN A 330 -19.30 10.93 -19.51
C ASN A 330 -20.38 9.99 -18.94
N ARG A 331 -20.26 8.67 -19.14
CA ARG A 331 -21.22 7.69 -18.65
C ARG A 331 -20.82 7.22 -17.26
N LEU A 332 -21.80 6.89 -16.42
CA LEU A 332 -21.53 6.36 -15.08
C LEU A 332 -20.61 5.13 -15.10
N MET A 333 -20.77 4.24 -16.10
CA MET A 333 -19.93 3.05 -16.24
C MET A 333 -18.49 3.35 -16.64
N ASP A 334 -18.21 4.53 -17.23
CA ASP A 334 -16.86 4.95 -17.57
C ASP A 334 -16.04 5.27 -16.30
N TYR A 335 -16.72 5.59 -15.18
CA TYR A 335 -16.11 5.76 -13.85
C TYR A 335 -15.91 4.44 -13.09
N PHE A 336 -16.49 3.34 -13.56
CA PHE A 336 -16.35 2.02 -12.94
C PHE A 336 -15.95 0.93 -13.94
N PRO A 337 -14.87 1.14 -14.73
CA PRO A 337 -14.41 0.17 -15.73
C PRO A 337 -13.96 -1.16 -15.09
N ILE A 338 -13.74 -1.19 -13.78
CA ILE A 338 -13.48 -2.41 -13.01
C ILE A 338 -14.56 -3.48 -13.14
N PHE A 339 -15.77 -3.12 -13.54
CA PHE A 339 -16.88 -4.05 -13.80
C PHE A 339 -16.98 -4.48 -15.27
N SER A 340 -16.18 -3.91 -16.18
CA SER A 340 -16.13 -4.35 -17.56
C SER A 340 -15.54 -5.75 -17.70
N ALA A 341 -15.82 -6.43 -18.82
CA ALA A 341 -15.30 -7.77 -19.06
C ALA A 341 -13.76 -7.83 -18.96
N LEU A 342 -13.25 -8.96 -18.51
CA LEU A 342 -11.80 -9.21 -18.40
C LEU A 342 -11.16 -9.50 -19.76
N GLU A 343 -11.96 -9.79 -20.80
CA GLU A 343 -11.52 -10.09 -22.16
C GLU A 343 -11.64 -8.87 -23.05
N LYS A 344 -10.61 -8.53 -23.81
CA LYS A 344 -10.71 -7.61 -24.94
C LYS A 344 -11.34 -8.34 -26.14
N LYS A 345 -12.56 -7.99 -26.48
CA LYS A 345 -13.20 -8.46 -27.70
C LYS A 345 -12.66 -7.71 -28.91
N SER A 346 -11.53 -7.98 -29.41
CA SER A 346 -10.88 -7.43 -30.61
C SER A 346 -9.86 -6.32 -30.40
N ASN A 347 -8.76 -6.47 -31.09
CA ASN A 347 -7.62 -5.55 -31.04
C ASN A 347 -7.69 -4.39 -32.05
N TYR A 348 -8.60 -4.44 -33.02
CA TYR A 348 -8.68 -3.51 -34.15
C TYR A 348 -10.09 -3.42 -34.74
N GLY A 349 -11.12 -3.26 -33.92
CA GLY A 349 -12.52 -3.16 -34.40
C GLY A 349 -13.17 -1.85 -33.96
N GLU A 350 -13.75 -1.15 -34.90
CA GLU A 350 -14.58 0.03 -34.69
C GLU A 350 -15.69 -0.27 -33.67
N GLY A 351 -15.70 0.44 -32.53
CA GLY A 351 -16.88 0.47 -31.64
C GLY A 351 -16.68 0.21 -30.16
N GLU A 352 -15.47 -0.12 -29.66
CA GLU A 352 -15.23 -0.29 -28.23
C GLU A 352 -14.68 0.98 -27.58
N SER A 353 -14.92 1.13 -26.27
CA SER A 353 -14.68 2.33 -25.50
C SER A 353 -13.33 2.96 -25.85
N LYS A 354 -13.38 4.20 -26.30
CA LYS A 354 -12.21 5.03 -26.66
C LYS A 354 -11.29 5.35 -25.48
N VAL A 355 -11.55 4.78 -24.32
CA VAL A 355 -10.78 5.06 -23.09
C VAL A 355 -9.55 4.18 -23.07
N ALA A 356 -8.45 4.74 -23.53
CA ALA A 356 -7.14 4.15 -23.29
C ALA A 356 -6.92 4.08 -21.77
N GLY A 357 -6.79 2.88 -21.22
CA GLY A 357 -6.64 2.67 -19.78
C GLY A 357 -5.64 1.59 -19.48
N ASP A 358 -5.04 1.70 -18.31
CA ASP A 358 -4.09 0.76 -17.75
C ASP A 358 -4.77 -0.02 -16.64
N GLN A 359 -4.65 -1.36 -16.64
CA GLN A 359 -5.34 -2.21 -15.67
C GLN A 359 -4.41 -3.22 -15.03
N ARG A 360 -4.69 -3.49 -13.74
CA ARG A 360 -4.03 -4.53 -12.95
C ARG A 360 -5.06 -5.34 -12.20
N ALA A 361 -4.78 -6.62 -12.04
CA ALA A 361 -5.61 -7.50 -11.25
C ALA A 361 -4.75 -8.47 -10.46
N SER A 362 -5.21 -8.82 -9.25
CA SER A 362 -4.64 -9.92 -8.50
C SER A 362 -5.73 -10.81 -7.91
N VAL A 363 -5.37 -12.06 -7.65
CA VAL A 363 -6.14 -12.98 -6.82
C VAL A 363 -5.29 -13.37 -5.62
N PHE A 364 -5.92 -13.59 -4.48
CA PHE A 364 -5.17 -13.94 -3.28
C PHE A 364 -5.89 -14.96 -2.41
N ILE A 365 -5.10 -15.64 -1.61
CA ILE A 365 -5.53 -16.58 -0.58
C ILE A 365 -4.85 -16.18 0.72
N ARG A 366 -5.60 -16.16 1.82
CA ARG A 366 -5.07 -16.11 3.19
C ARG A 366 -5.70 -17.23 3.99
N TRP A 367 -4.90 -18.08 4.61
CA TRP A 367 -5.37 -19.20 5.38
C TRP A 367 -4.87 -19.15 6.82
N LEU A 368 -5.81 -19.02 7.75
CA LEU A 368 -5.56 -19.06 9.19
C LEU A 368 -5.60 -20.50 9.70
N LEU A 369 -4.51 -20.95 10.21
CA LEU A 369 -4.36 -22.23 10.89
C LEU A 369 -4.40 -21.97 12.40
N LEU A 370 -5.61 -21.72 12.94
CA LEU A 370 -5.79 -21.21 14.32
C LEU A 370 -5.23 -22.16 15.37
N LYS A 371 -5.38 -23.49 15.21
CA LYS A 371 -4.83 -24.48 16.13
C LYS A 371 -3.30 -24.45 16.18
N GLU A 372 -2.70 -24.10 15.05
CA GLU A 372 -1.26 -24.02 14.89
C GLU A 372 -0.72 -22.61 15.16
N HIS A 373 -1.59 -21.63 15.45
CA HIS A 373 -1.23 -20.22 15.55
C HIS A 373 -0.39 -19.74 14.36
N ALA A 374 -0.79 -20.12 13.14
CA ALA A 374 -0.07 -19.84 11.92
C ALA A 374 -1.00 -19.31 10.84
N GLU A 375 -0.43 -18.60 9.88
CA GLU A 375 -1.11 -18.22 8.64
C GLU A 375 -0.18 -18.38 7.45
N LEU A 376 -0.78 -18.76 6.34
CA LEU A 376 -0.18 -18.81 5.02
C LEU A 376 -0.95 -17.84 4.13
N TYR A 377 -0.25 -17.15 3.26
CA TYR A 377 -0.91 -16.33 2.25
C TYR A 377 -0.13 -16.30 0.95
N PHE A 378 -0.88 -16.08 -0.11
CA PHE A 378 -0.38 -15.98 -1.46
C PHE A 378 -1.20 -14.94 -2.21
N GLU A 379 -0.54 -14.09 -2.97
CA GLU A 379 -1.15 -13.15 -3.91
C GLU A 379 -0.47 -13.34 -5.27
N TYR A 380 -1.26 -13.46 -6.32
CA TYR A 380 -0.79 -13.56 -7.69
C TYR A 380 -1.48 -12.51 -8.53
N GLY A 381 -0.71 -11.68 -9.20
CA GLY A 381 -1.21 -10.59 -10.03
C GLY A 381 -0.66 -10.62 -11.44
N ARG A 382 -1.41 -9.97 -12.32
CA ARG A 382 -1.00 -9.64 -13.67
C ARG A 382 -1.19 -8.16 -13.93
N GLU A 383 -0.23 -7.57 -14.56
CA GLU A 383 -0.35 -6.31 -15.23
C GLU A 383 -0.76 -6.60 -16.66
N ASP A 384 -1.72 -5.84 -17.17
CA ASP A 384 -2.38 -6.10 -18.45
C ASP A 384 -3.29 -7.37 -18.43
N HIS A 385 -4.12 -7.51 -19.44
CA HIS A 385 -5.07 -8.61 -19.55
C HIS A 385 -4.61 -9.62 -20.60
N ALA A 386 -5.12 -10.83 -20.49
CA ALA A 386 -4.97 -11.82 -21.54
C ALA A 386 -5.89 -11.46 -22.73
N TYR A 387 -5.48 -11.77 -23.94
CA TYR A 387 -6.32 -11.61 -25.12
C TYR A 387 -7.54 -12.51 -25.05
N ASP A 388 -7.30 -13.75 -24.65
CA ASP A 388 -8.31 -14.79 -24.52
C ASP A 388 -7.84 -15.85 -23.51
N LEU A 389 -8.66 -16.88 -23.31
CA LEU A 389 -8.33 -18.00 -22.43
C LEU A 389 -7.10 -18.79 -22.92
N ARG A 390 -6.86 -18.84 -24.22
CA ARG A 390 -5.69 -19.54 -24.80
C ARG A 390 -4.40 -18.82 -24.44
N ASP A 391 -4.36 -17.48 -24.59
CA ASP A 391 -3.22 -16.65 -24.16
C ASP A 391 -2.96 -16.84 -22.67
N LEU A 392 -4.00 -16.77 -21.83
CA LEU A 392 -3.87 -17.01 -20.38
C LEU A 392 -3.35 -18.41 -20.06
N THR A 393 -3.71 -19.42 -20.83
CA THR A 393 -3.31 -20.80 -20.58
C THR A 393 -1.89 -21.09 -21.07
N LEU A 394 -1.49 -20.49 -22.19
CA LEU A 394 -0.16 -20.71 -22.77
C LEU A 394 0.94 -19.89 -22.08
N GLU A 395 0.61 -18.68 -21.63
CA GLU A 395 1.56 -17.77 -20.99
C GLU A 395 0.95 -17.16 -19.71
N PRO A 396 0.65 -18.01 -18.69
CA PRO A 396 0.05 -17.53 -17.45
C PRO A 396 0.98 -16.57 -16.69
N ASP A 397 2.27 -16.65 -16.91
CA ASP A 397 3.33 -15.87 -16.28
C ASP A 397 3.71 -14.59 -17.04
N HIS A 398 2.98 -14.25 -18.13
CA HIS A 398 3.15 -12.98 -18.81
C HIS A 398 2.84 -11.81 -17.87
N THR A 399 3.79 -10.89 -17.67
CA THR A 399 3.68 -9.73 -16.76
C THR A 399 3.21 -10.11 -15.33
N ARG A 400 3.62 -11.28 -14.84
CA ARG A 400 3.24 -11.75 -13.50
C ARG A 400 3.96 -11.00 -12.38
N ALA A 401 3.28 -10.89 -11.24
CA ALA A 401 3.89 -10.64 -9.96
C ALA A 401 3.27 -11.55 -8.90
N TYR A 402 4.00 -11.82 -7.82
CA TYR A 402 3.44 -12.60 -6.72
C TYR A 402 4.04 -12.26 -5.37
N ILE A 403 3.25 -12.52 -4.33
CA ILE A 403 3.66 -12.44 -2.94
C ILE A 403 3.35 -13.79 -2.29
N VAL A 404 4.30 -14.33 -1.55
CA VAL A 404 4.11 -15.54 -0.72
C VAL A 404 4.53 -15.20 0.69
N GLY A 405 3.70 -15.54 1.67
CA GLY A 405 4.03 -15.26 3.05
C GLY A 405 3.59 -16.33 4.03
N PHE A 406 4.32 -16.38 5.12
CA PHE A 406 4.09 -17.28 6.25
C PHE A 406 4.31 -16.54 7.55
N LYS A 407 3.39 -16.73 8.50
CA LYS A 407 3.53 -16.23 9.87
C LYS A 407 3.21 -17.33 10.87
N LYS A 408 4.05 -17.47 11.88
CA LYS A 408 3.86 -18.46 12.96
C LYS A 408 4.10 -17.79 14.30
N LEU A 409 3.19 -18.04 15.25
CA LEU A 409 3.35 -17.69 16.66
C LEU A 409 3.66 -18.94 17.47
N PHE A 410 4.62 -18.82 18.36
CA PHE A 410 4.97 -19.80 19.36
C PHE A 410 4.64 -19.21 20.74
N PRO A 411 3.48 -19.53 21.34
CA PRO A 411 3.16 -19.11 22.69
C PRO A 411 4.17 -19.74 23.66
N LEU A 412 4.92 -18.89 24.39
CA LEU A 412 5.90 -19.36 25.38
C LEU A 412 5.24 -19.66 26.73
N ASN A 413 4.23 -18.84 27.06
CA ASN A 413 3.46 -19.01 28.29
C ASN A 413 2.08 -18.36 28.09
N VAL A 414 1.06 -19.17 28.09
CA VAL A 414 -0.34 -18.75 27.87
C VAL A 414 -0.81 -17.77 28.96
N PHE A 415 -0.38 -17.97 30.21
CA PHE A 415 -0.76 -17.10 31.34
C PHE A 415 -0.11 -15.73 31.28
N THR A 416 1.10 -15.63 30.75
CA THR A 416 1.81 -14.35 30.64
C THR A 416 1.62 -13.64 29.31
N GLY A 417 1.05 -14.32 28.31
CA GLY A 417 0.85 -13.80 26.96
C GLY A 417 2.16 -13.54 26.20
N LYS A 418 3.28 -14.16 26.62
CA LYS A 418 4.58 -14.06 25.92
C LYS A 418 4.58 -14.98 24.70
N TYR A 419 5.20 -14.52 23.62
CA TYR A 419 5.28 -15.26 22.36
C TYR A 419 6.62 -15.04 21.66
N ILE A 420 6.98 -15.96 20.77
CA ILE A 420 7.92 -15.76 19.67
C ILE A 420 7.12 -15.75 18.38
N GLN A 421 7.42 -14.84 17.47
CA GLN A 421 6.79 -14.73 16.16
C GLN A 421 7.85 -14.82 15.07
N VAL A 422 7.58 -15.65 14.07
CA VAL A 422 8.35 -15.75 12.84
C VAL A 422 7.47 -15.28 11.69
N ASN A 423 7.98 -14.35 10.88
CA ASN A 423 7.34 -13.91 9.63
C ASN A 423 8.34 -14.11 8.49
N ILE A 424 7.87 -14.66 7.38
CA ILE A 424 8.63 -14.76 6.13
C ILE A 424 7.71 -14.24 5.02
N GLU A 425 8.22 -13.33 4.19
CA GLU A 425 7.50 -12.85 3.01
C GLU A 425 8.46 -12.72 1.81
N LEU A 426 8.02 -13.20 0.66
CA LEU A 426 8.70 -13.05 -0.62
C LEU A 426 7.79 -12.25 -1.56
N THR A 427 8.35 -11.23 -2.18
CA THR A 427 7.69 -10.43 -3.22
C THR A 427 8.50 -10.47 -4.49
N GLN A 428 7.85 -10.76 -5.62
CA GLN A 428 8.48 -10.83 -6.93
C GLN A 428 7.71 -9.97 -7.92
N LEU A 429 8.37 -8.95 -8.46
CA LEU A 429 7.84 -8.07 -9.51
C LEU A 429 8.66 -8.11 -10.80
N GLU A 430 9.79 -8.83 -10.80
CA GLU A 430 10.65 -8.99 -11.98
C GLU A 430 9.87 -9.71 -13.08
N THR A 431 9.93 -9.15 -14.28
CA THR A 431 9.26 -9.70 -15.47
C THR A 431 9.93 -11.01 -15.91
N ASN A 432 9.13 -11.98 -16.35
CA ASN A 432 9.67 -13.20 -16.95
C ASN A 432 10.34 -12.87 -18.29
N MET A 433 11.58 -13.30 -18.44
CA MET A 433 12.35 -13.11 -19.68
C MET A 433 11.98 -14.11 -20.78
N THR A 434 11.19 -15.14 -20.47
CA THR A 434 10.73 -16.14 -21.44
C THR A 434 9.42 -15.69 -22.06
N ASN A 435 9.39 -15.52 -23.37
CA ASN A 435 8.20 -15.08 -24.11
C ASN A 435 7.76 -16.19 -25.06
N TYR A 436 6.52 -16.64 -24.95
CA TYR A 436 5.95 -17.68 -25.82
C TYR A 436 5.01 -17.10 -26.87
N MET A 437 4.20 -16.11 -26.51
CA MET A 437 3.18 -15.52 -27.38
C MET A 437 3.34 -14.02 -27.59
N ARG A 438 3.78 -13.32 -26.56
CA ARG A 438 3.93 -11.87 -26.56
C ARG A 438 5.25 -11.47 -25.90
N ALA A 439 5.91 -10.45 -26.46
CA ALA A 439 7.02 -9.84 -25.74
C ALA A 439 6.48 -9.17 -24.47
N ALA A 440 6.99 -9.58 -23.31
CA ALA A 440 6.80 -8.84 -22.07
C ALA A 440 7.71 -7.61 -22.14
N THR A 441 7.19 -6.54 -22.67
CA THR A 441 7.99 -5.37 -22.98
C THR A 441 8.25 -4.48 -21.79
N TYR A 442 7.49 -4.57 -20.70
CA TYR A 442 7.66 -3.79 -19.46
C TYR A 442 6.75 -4.34 -18.35
N VAL A 443 7.04 -4.24 -17.32
CA VAL A 443 7.42 -3.85 -16.00
C VAL A 443 6.20 -3.39 -15.19
N TRP A 444 5.91 -4.08 -14.13
CA TRP A 444 4.89 -3.67 -13.16
C TRP A 444 4.99 -2.17 -12.85
N TYR A 445 3.86 -1.49 -12.84
CA TYR A 445 3.65 -0.07 -12.54
C TYR A 445 4.06 0.93 -13.62
N ALA A 446 4.79 0.55 -14.66
CA ALA A 446 5.08 1.40 -15.81
C ALA A 446 4.09 1.13 -16.95
N HIS A 447 3.88 2.08 -17.88
CA HIS A 447 2.95 1.87 -18.99
C HIS A 447 3.45 2.51 -20.28
N ILE A 448 3.67 1.69 -21.32
CA ILE A 448 4.20 2.11 -22.61
C ILE A 448 3.17 2.84 -23.46
N ALA A 449 1.91 2.41 -23.42
CA ALA A 449 0.89 2.76 -24.39
C ALA A 449 -0.13 3.76 -23.81
N GLY A 450 0.29 4.99 -23.55
CA GLY A 450 -0.64 6.09 -23.27
C GLY A 450 -0.57 6.69 -21.88
N ILE A 451 -0.45 5.92 -20.79
CA ILE A 451 -0.44 6.47 -19.41
C ILE A 451 0.98 6.53 -18.86
N TYR A 452 1.78 7.42 -19.41
CA TYR A 452 3.22 7.57 -19.14
C TYR A 452 3.59 7.97 -17.70
N HIS A 453 2.64 8.27 -16.84
CA HIS A 453 2.89 8.44 -15.40
C HIS A 453 2.98 7.11 -14.67
N GLY A 454 2.45 6.02 -15.24
CA GLY A 454 2.41 4.72 -14.56
C GLY A 454 1.56 4.73 -13.27
N TYR A 455 1.69 3.68 -12.48
CA TYR A 455 0.87 3.44 -11.28
C TYR A 455 1.45 4.14 -10.04
N THR A 456 1.46 5.45 -10.07
CA THR A 456 2.08 6.31 -9.05
C THR A 456 1.10 7.37 -8.54
N ASN A 457 1.38 7.93 -7.39
CA ASN A 457 0.79 9.15 -6.87
C ASN A 457 1.90 10.06 -6.37
N GLU A 458 1.95 11.32 -6.86
CA GLU A 458 2.97 12.30 -6.47
C GLU A 458 4.42 11.76 -6.57
N GLY A 459 4.71 10.97 -7.59
CA GLY A 459 6.04 10.43 -7.83
C GLY A 459 6.41 9.19 -7.02
N GLN A 460 5.46 8.56 -6.34
CA GLN A 460 5.67 7.34 -5.58
C GLN A 460 4.67 6.24 -6.00
N ILE A 461 5.12 4.99 -6.01
CA ILE A 461 4.29 3.83 -6.37
C ILE A 461 3.22 3.61 -5.31
N ILE A 462 1.96 3.40 -5.72
CA ILE A 462 0.83 3.10 -4.83
C ILE A 462 0.67 1.60 -4.54
N GLY A 463 1.33 0.73 -5.31
CA GLY A 463 1.44 -0.71 -5.07
C GLY A 463 2.67 -1.07 -4.21
N ALA A 464 3.31 -2.21 -4.49
CA ALA A 464 4.48 -2.66 -3.73
C ALA A 464 5.65 -1.69 -3.84
N GLY A 465 6.09 -1.17 -2.70
CA GLY A 465 7.09 -0.11 -2.61
C GLY A 465 8.49 -0.48 -3.11
N ILE A 466 8.76 -1.78 -3.26
CA ILE A 466 10.02 -2.24 -3.85
C ILE A 466 10.21 -1.79 -5.30
N GLY A 467 9.15 -1.38 -5.96
CA GLY A 467 9.22 -0.83 -7.32
C GLY A 467 9.30 -1.86 -8.43
N PRO A 468 9.27 -1.35 -9.66
CA PRO A 468 9.32 -2.16 -10.87
C PRO A 468 10.51 -3.11 -10.93
N GLY A 469 10.31 -4.30 -11.51
CA GLY A 469 11.39 -5.24 -11.80
C GLY A 469 12.16 -5.78 -10.60
N SER A 470 11.68 -5.51 -9.40
CA SER A 470 12.37 -5.79 -8.15
C SER A 470 11.90 -7.08 -7.49
N ASN A 471 12.72 -7.63 -6.60
CA ASN A 471 12.28 -8.71 -5.72
C ASN A 471 12.82 -8.52 -4.30
N LEU A 472 12.01 -8.91 -3.30
CA LEU A 472 12.34 -8.78 -1.89
C LEU A 472 12.04 -10.08 -1.15
N GLN A 473 12.99 -10.55 -0.36
CA GLN A 473 12.83 -11.62 0.60
C GLN A 473 13.04 -11.06 1.99
N THR A 474 12.04 -11.19 2.85
CA THR A 474 12.05 -10.69 4.24
C THR A 474 11.87 -11.86 5.21
N ALA A 475 12.70 -11.93 6.24
CA ALA A 475 12.51 -12.81 7.38
C ALA A 475 12.61 -12.00 8.68
N THR A 476 11.64 -12.19 9.57
CA THR A 476 11.57 -11.46 10.85
C THR A 476 11.35 -12.44 11.99
N LEU A 477 12.14 -12.30 13.04
CA LEU A 477 12.00 -13.02 14.31
C LEU A 477 11.74 -12.00 15.40
N THR A 478 10.61 -12.14 16.12
CA THR A 478 10.21 -11.20 17.17
C THR A 478 9.88 -11.97 18.46
N TRP A 479 10.33 -11.47 19.59
CA TRP A 479 9.89 -11.88 20.91
C TRP A 479 9.13 -10.75 21.59
N GLY A 480 7.97 -11.06 22.19
CA GLY A 480 7.15 -10.01 22.76
C GLY A 480 6.05 -10.45 23.70
N LYS A 481 5.32 -9.45 24.17
CA LYS A 481 4.10 -9.57 24.98
C LYS A 481 3.20 -8.38 24.71
N GLY A 482 1.99 -8.62 24.25
CA GLY A 482 1.04 -7.54 23.94
C GLY A 482 1.60 -6.58 22.89
N LEU A 483 1.63 -5.28 23.24
CA LEU A 483 2.21 -4.21 22.41
C LEU A 483 3.72 -4.00 22.63
N LYS A 484 4.39 -4.86 23.39
CA LYS A 484 5.82 -4.77 23.61
C LYS A 484 6.53 -5.88 22.87
N SER A 485 7.52 -5.52 22.05
CA SER A 485 8.30 -6.50 21.31
C SER A 485 9.73 -6.03 21.03
N ILE A 486 10.62 -6.99 20.85
CA ILE A 486 11.93 -6.81 20.26
C ILE A 486 12.16 -7.88 19.21
N GLY A 487 12.91 -7.56 18.17
CA GLY A 487 13.11 -8.50 17.08
C GLY A 487 14.29 -8.16 16.19
N ILE A 488 14.52 -9.07 15.26
CA ILE A 488 15.51 -8.92 14.19
C ILE A 488 14.79 -9.17 12.86
N GLN A 489 15.11 -8.36 11.85
CA GLN A 489 14.67 -8.53 10.47
C GLN A 489 15.88 -8.66 9.57
N VAL A 490 15.82 -9.57 8.62
CA VAL A 490 16.81 -9.71 7.56
C VAL A 490 16.07 -9.60 6.24
N GLU A 491 16.60 -8.80 5.32
CA GLU A 491 16.04 -8.62 3.98
C GLU A 491 17.13 -8.78 2.93
N ARG A 492 16.76 -9.39 1.80
CA ARG A 492 17.50 -9.35 0.55
C ARG A 492 16.61 -8.67 -0.48
N TYR A 493 17.04 -7.52 -0.97
CA TYR A 493 16.30 -6.70 -1.92
C TYR A 493 17.11 -6.56 -3.21
N VAL A 494 16.58 -7.07 -4.30
CA VAL A 494 17.14 -6.91 -5.65
C VAL A 494 16.41 -5.78 -6.34
N HIS A 495 17.15 -4.77 -6.73
CA HIS A 495 16.61 -3.58 -7.39
C HIS A 495 16.42 -3.84 -8.88
N ASN A 496 15.30 -3.40 -9.40
CA ASN A 496 14.88 -3.27 -10.80
C ASN A 496 15.71 -4.07 -11.82
N ASN A 497 15.57 -5.40 -11.80
CA ASN A 497 16.25 -6.28 -12.75
C ASN A 497 15.78 -6.04 -14.20
N ASP A 498 14.56 -5.54 -14.40
CA ASP A 498 14.06 -5.24 -15.74
C ASP A 498 14.86 -4.10 -16.38
N LEU A 499 15.16 -3.03 -15.62
CA LEU A 499 16.08 -1.98 -16.06
C LEU A 499 17.51 -2.52 -16.22
N PHE A 500 17.96 -3.37 -15.28
CA PHE A 500 19.30 -3.97 -15.33
C PHE A 500 19.54 -4.71 -16.66
N TYR A 501 18.64 -5.60 -17.08
CA TYR A 501 18.79 -6.35 -18.32
C TYR A 501 18.72 -5.48 -19.57
N LEU A 502 18.06 -4.34 -19.53
CA LEU A 502 18.02 -3.37 -20.63
C LEU A 502 19.30 -2.52 -20.72
N ALA A 503 19.80 -2.07 -19.58
CA ALA A 503 20.82 -1.02 -19.49
C ALA A 503 22.23 -1.56 -19.27
N ILE A 504 22.36 -2.65 -18.53
CA ILE A 504 23.62 -3.17 -18.01
C ILE A 504 23.89 -4.56 -18.62
N LYS A 505 25.06 -4.76 -19.19
CA LYS A 505 25.42 -6.04 -19.83
C LYS A 505 26.16 -7.00 -18.91
N ASP A 506 26.83 -6.50 -17.88
CA ASP A 506 27.63 -7.32 -16.99
C ASP A 506 26.78 -7.88 -15.86
N ILE A 507 26.51 -9.18 -15.92
CA ILE A 507 25.69 -9.91 -14.93
C ILE A 507 26.18 -9.77 -13.48
N ARG A 508 27.43 -9.34 -13.26
CA ARG A 508 27.99 -9.11 -11.93
C ARG A 508 27.57 -7.79 -11.30
N ALA A 509 27.01 -6.89 -12.10
CA ALA A 509 26.65 -5.52 -11.66
C ALA A 509 25.22 -5.39 -11.11
N HIS A 510 24.53 -6.49 -10.83
CA HIS A 510 23.22 -6.44 -10.16
C HIS A 510 23.29 -5.65 -8.85
N TRP A 511 22.38 -4.71 -8.67
CA TRP A 511 22.26 -3.98 -7.41
C TRP A 511 21.39 -4.80 -6.45
N VAL A 512 22.00 -5.21 -5.35
CA VAL A 512 21.36 -6.03 -4.32
C VAL A 512 21.67 -5.44 -2.96
N ASP A 513 20.65 -5.16 -2.16
CA ASP A 513 20.80 -4.78 -0.77
C ASP A 513 20.63 -6.01 0.14
N ILE A 514 21.54 -6.13 1.10
CA ILE A 514 21.44 -7.07 2.22
C ILE A 514 21.27 -6.25 3.48
N ASN A 515 20.11 -6.39 4.11
CA ASN A 515 19.72 -5.57 5.24
C ASN A 515 19.61 -6.41 6.51
N VAL A 516 20.09 -5.86 7.60
CA VAL A 516 19.86 -6.41 8.93
C VAL A 516 19.34 -5.29 9.82
N ALA A 517 18.19 -5.50 10.44
CA ALA A 517 17.54 -4.51 11.29
C ALA A 517 17.25 -5.06 12.69
N ALA A 518 17.45 -4.23 13.69
CA ALA A 518 16.91 -4.39 15.03
C ALA A 518 15.54 -3.70 15.10
N LEU A 519 14.55 -4.40 15.64
CA LEU A 519 13.18 -3.92 15.82
C LEU A 519 12.87 -3.76 17.30
N GLY A 520 12.14 -2.71 17.65
CA GLY A 520 11.67 -2.49 19.01
C GLY A 520 10.32 -1.80 19.05
N GLU A 521 9.41 -2.32 19.85
CA GLU A 521 8.11 -1.71 20.13
C GLU A 521 7.93 -1.63 21.64
N TRP A 522 7.48 -0.50 22.14
CA TRP A 522 7.32 -0.32 23.56
C TRP A 522 6.07 0.48 23.90
N ASN A 523 5.20 -0.10 24.72
CA ASN A 523 4.02 0.55 25.26
C ASN A 523 4.31 1.03 26.69
N TYR A 524 4.24 2.33 26.91
CA TYR A 524 4.44 2.94 28.23
C TYR A 524 3.35 4.01 28.47
N ASN A 525 2.39 3.71 29.31
CA ASN A 525 1.22 4.54 29.55
C ASN A 525 0.54 4.92 28.21
N ASN A 526 0.34 6.22 27.97
CA ASN A 526 -0.26 6.75 26.75
C ASN A 526 0.69 6.76 25.54
N LEU A 527 1.98 6.47 25.73
CA LEU A 527 2.99 6.50 24.68
C LEU A 527 3.22 5.12 24.08
N LEU A 528 3.18 5.07 22.77
CA LEU A 528 3.58 3.91 21.98
C LEU A 528 4.81 4.29 21.16
N PHE A 529 5.91 3.59 21.42
CA PHE A 529 7.18 3.77 20.71
C PHE A 529 7.38 2.65 19.71
N SER A 530 7.96 2.98 18.56
CA SER A 530 8.47 2.02 17.59
C SER A 530 9.87 2.45 17.14
N ALA A 531 10.75 1.48 16.90
CA ALA A 531 12.07 1.73 16.38
C ALA A 531 12.48 0.60 15.41
N LYS A 532 13.05 0.97 14.28
CA LYS A 532 13.77 0.09 13.36
C LYS A 532 15.13 0.72 13.08
N LEU A 533 16.19 0.05 13.48
CA LEU A 533 17.58 0.46 13.23
C LEU A 533 18.18 -0.55 12.28
N GLU A 534 18.57 -0.12 11.09
CA GLU A 534 18.90 -0.98 9.97
C GLU A 534 20.27 -0.63 9.38
N ILE A 535 21.07 -1.66 9.15
CA ILE A 535 22.30 -1.58 8.36
C ILE A 535 22.00 -2.21 7.02
N ILE A 536 22.19 -1.45 5.96
CA ILE A 536 21.98 -1.81 4.56
C ILE A 536 23.35 -1.90 3.91
N ARG A 537 23.70 -3.08 3.41
CA ARG A 537 24.86 -3.25 2.54
C ARG A 537 24.37 -3.34 1.10
N SER A 538 24.61 -2.27 0.33
CA SER A 538 24.27 -2.18 -1.09
C SER A 538 25.42 -2.69 -1.93
N LEU A 539 25.24 -3.88 -2.52
CA LEU A 539 26.17 -4.46 -3.49
C LEU A 539 25.92 -3.79 -4.85
N ASN A 540 26.94 -3.23 -5.46
CA ASN A 540 26.88 -2.54 -6.76
C ASN A 540 25.81 -1.42 -6.78
N TYR A 541 25.82 -0.53 -5.78
CA TYR A 541 24.87 0.59 -5.70
C TYR A 541 24.73 1.31 -7.03
N GLU A 542 23.49 1.55 -7.48
CA GLU A 542 23.13 2.11 -8.79
C GLU A 542 23.75 1.35 -9.97
N TYR A 543 23.88 0.01 -9.87
CA TYR A 543 24.52 -0.84 -10.87
C TYR A 543 25.91 -0.33 -11.26
N ASN A 544 26.67 0.18 -10.29
CA ASN A 544 27.94 0.82 -10.55
C ASN A 544 28.95 -0.19 -11.06
N TYR A 545 29.28 -0.05 -12.36
CA TYR A 545 30.19 -0.93 -13.07
C TYR A 545 31.43 -0.13 -13.46
N GLU A 546 32.59 -0.54 -12.93
CA GLU A 546 33.86 -0.13 -13.48
C GLU A 546 34.45 -1.29 -14.29
N GLN A 547 34.92 -1.02 -15.49
CA GLN A 547 35.66 -1.98 -16.30
C GLN A 547 37.05 -2.18 -15.65
N VAL A 548 37.10 -2.97 -14.59
CA VAL A 548 38.37 -3.46 -14.03
C VAL A 548 38.63 -4.83 -14.61
N PRO A 549 39.87 -5.16 -15.03
CA PRO A 549 40.23 -6.52 -15.39
C PRO A 549 39.87 -7.42 -14.21
N VAL A 550 38.90 -8.30 -14.39
CA VAL A 550 38.35 -9.08 -13.30
C VAL A 550 39.04 -10.39 -13.21
N ASP A 551 39.75 -10.62 -12.15
CA ASP A 551 40.01 -11.99 -11.67
C ASP A 551 38.64 -12.61 -11.36
N ARG A 552 38.27 -13.70 -12.06
CA ARG A 552 37.00 -14.41 -11.88
C ARG A 552 36.79 -14.94 -10.45
N SER A 553 37.84 -14.93 -9.62
CA SER A 553 37.78 -15.27 -8.21
C SER A 553 37.29 -14.14 -7.29
N GLN A 554 37.23 -12.90 -7.77
CA GLN A 554 36.81 -11.75 -6.96
C GLN A 554 35.35 -11.39 -7.21
N TYR A 555 34.46 -11.87 -6.35
CA TYR A 555 33.03 -11.52 -6.36
C TYR A 555 32.73 -10.17 -5.65
N TRP A 556 33.71 -9.61 -4.95
CA TRP A 556 33.58 -8.34 -4.23
C TRP A 556 34.64 -7.36 -4.72
N ILE A 557 34.23 -6.16 -5.09
CA ILE A 557 35.11 -5.09 -5.55
C ILE A 557 34.95 -3.91 -4.59
N PRO A 558 36.01 -3.55 -3.85
CA PRO A 558 35.99 -2.39 -2.96
C PRO A 558 35.59 -1.11 -3.70
N GLY A 559 34.74 -0.28 -3.04
CA GLY A 559 34.26 0.99 -3.61
C GLY A 559 32.99 0.89 -4.47
N ARG A 560 32.51 -0.32 -4.77
CA ARG A 560 31.18 -0.55 -5.38
C ARG A 560 30.12 -0.91 -4.35
N ASP A 561 30.52 -1.60 -3.30
CA ASP A 561 29.66 -1.94 -2.18
C ASP A 561 29.67 -0.78 -1.20
N LEU A 562 28.48 -0.31 -0.85
CA LEU A 562 28.26 0.81 0.03
C LEU A 562 27.45 0.38 1.25
N TYR A 563 27.68 1.07 2.37
CA TYR A 563 26.87 0.91 3.56
C TYR A 563 25.99 2.13 3.76
N ASN A 564 24.72 1.89 4.06
CA ASN A 564 23.77 2.88 4.52
C ASN A 564 23.23 2.47 5.87
N PHE A 565 23.20 3.37 6.83
CA PHE A 565 22.50 3.18 8.08
C PHE A 565 21.17 3.92 8.00
N GLN A 566 20.08 3.20 8.28
CA GLN A 566 18.75 3.78 8.40
C GLN A 566 18.24 3.65 9.84
N ALA A 567 17.68 4.72 10.36
CA ALA A 567 16.92 4.73 11.59
C ALA A 567 15.50 5.22 11.34
N ASN A 568 14.50 4.42 11.73
CA ASN A 568 13.10 4.80 11.78
C ASN A 568 12.64 4.77 13.23
N ILE A 569 12.16 5.91 13.76
CA ILE A 569 11.70 6.05 15.14
C ILE A 569 10.32 6.70 15.14
N GLY A 570 9.36 6.02 15.72
CA GLY A 570 7.99 6.48 15.88
C GLY A 570 7.63 6.67 17.35
N VAL A 571 6.91 7.75 17.65
CA VAL A 571 6.28 8.01 18.94
C VAL A 571 4.85 8.42 18.70
N SER A 572 3.91 7.72 19.35
CA SER A 572 2.49 8.02 19.28
C SER A 572 1.94 8.26 20.67
N TYR A 573 1.41 9.46 20.92
CA TYR A 573 0.68 9.76 22.14
C TYR A 573 -0.80 9.46 21.93
N ARG A 574 -1.37 8.57 22.74
CA ARG A 574 -2.76 8.10 22.68
C ARG A 574 -3.57 8.73 23.83
N PHE A 575 -4.81 9.06 23.56
CA PHE A 575 -5.72 9.69 24.53
C PHE A 575 -6.66 8.68 25.13
#